data_af10f8d3759795e8f81a18541436de91
#
_entry.id   af10f8d3759795e8f81a18541436de91
#
_cell.length_a   1.000
_cell.length_b   1.000
_cell.length_c   1.000
_cell.angle_alpha   90.00
_cell.angle_beta   90.00
_cell.angle_gamma   90.00
#
_symmetry.space_group_name_H-M   'P 1'
#
loop_
_entity.id
_entity.type
_entity.pdbx_description
1 polymer ?
#
loop_
_entity_poly.entity_id
_entity_poly.type
_entity_poly.pdbx_seq_one_letter_code
_entity_poly.pdbx_strand_id
1 'polypeptide(L)'
;MGAPRDIATRAPAPARTATGRRIIEITIGALVVAVAAQVTVPVPFTPVPMTLQPLAVLVVGGLLGAAGGLAALTTYLALGLLGLPVFAGGSSGVVHVIGPTGGYLLAFPVAAAVTGALAGRSAGVLRTLLACALAMAVIHAGGVAQLALLGGNPAAAFRMGFVPFFTGDLLKVGLATALILGLRSRVRGAN
;
A
#
# COMPACT_ATOMS: atom_id res chain seq x y z
N MET A 1 38.07 -30.36 36.89
CA MET A 1 38.53 -30.05 35.51
C MET A 1 37.29 -29.76 34.68
N GLY A 2 36.90 -28.48 34.55
CA GLY A 2 35.74 -28.05 33.76
C GLY A 2 36.14 -27.77 32.34
N ALA A 3 35.45 -28.39 31.41
CA ALA A 3 35.65 -28.13 29.96
C ALA A 3 35.19 -26.70 29.61
N PRO A 4 35.91 -25.98 28.74
CA PRO A 4 35.50 -24.65 28.30
C PRO A 4 34.25 -24.79 27.43
N ARG A 5 33.19 -24.01 27.79
CA ARG A 5 32.00 -23.84 26.94
C ARG A 5 32.41 -23.02 25.73
N ASP A 6 32.48 -23.65 24.58
CA ASP A 6 32.59 -22.99 23.28
C ASP A 6 31.39 -22.05 23.10
N ILE A 7 31.59 -20.78 23.34
CA ILE A 7 30.68 -19.71 22.90
C ILE A 7 30.95 -19.52 21.42
N ALA A 8 30.31 -20.36 20.58
CA ALA A 8 30.28 -20.13 19.16
C ALA A 8 29.61 -18.77 18.90
N THR A 9 30.41 -17.73 18.78
CA THR A 9 30.00 -16.40 18.31
C THR A 9 29.43 -16.56 16.90
N ARG A 10 28.11 -16.60 16.83
CA ARG A 10 27.38 -16.61 15.57
C ARG A 10 27.69 -15.28 14.88
N ALA A 11 28.59 -15.29 13.90
CA ALA A 11 28.92 -14.10 13.13
C ALA A 11 27.66 -13.50 12.53
N PRO A 12 27.45 -12.18 12.63
CA PRO A 12 26.28 -11.53 12.02
C PRO A 12 26.34 -11.76 10.51
N ALA A 13 25.17 -12.14 9.93
CA ALA A 13 25.06 -12.33 8.49
C ALA A 13 25.53 -11.08 7.74
N PRO A 14 26.27 -11.22 6.63
CA PRO A 14 26.88 -10.08 5.95
C PRO A 14 25.80 -9.07 5.49
N ALA A 15 26.02 -7.78 5.79
CA ALA A 15 25.09 -6.68 5.52
C ALA A 15 24.59 -6.63 4.07
N ARG A 16 25.35 -7.11 3.11
CA ARG A 16 25.00 -7.22 1.69
C ARG A 16 23.77 -8.11 1.41
N THR A 17 23.57 -9.19 2.15
CA THR A 17 22.42 -10.08 1.99
C THR A 17 21.12 -9.43 2.49
N ALA A 18 21.20 -8.63 3.55
CA ALA A 18 20.06 -7.90 4.10
C ALA A 18 19.56 -6.79 3.14
N THR A 19 20.48 -6.06 2.50
CA THR A 19 20.15 -5.03 1.51
C THR A 19 19.52 -5.62 0.25
N GLY A 20 20.09 -6.70 -0.29
CA GLY A 20 19.54 -7.37 -1.48
C GLY A 20 18.11 -7.89 -1.24
N ARG A 21 17.87 -8.53 -0.11
CA ARG A 21 16.53 -8.97 0.30
C ARG A 21 15.54 -7.80 0.38
N ARG A 22 15.96 -6.68 0.95
CA ARG A 22 15.10 -5.49 1.08
C ARG A 22 14.69 -4.92 -0.29
N ILE A 23 15.61 -4.86 -1.23
CA ILE A 23 15.34 -4.42 -2.61
C ILE A 23 14.30 -5.33 -3.26
N ILE A 24 14.46 -6.65 -3.15
CA ILE A 24 13.51 -7.63 -3.67
C ILE A 24 12.11 -7.43 -3.07
N GLU A 25 12.01 -7.27 -1.75
CA GLU A 25 10.74 -7.05 -1.05
C GLU A 25 10.03 -5.77 -1.55
N ILE A 26 10.77 -4.67 -1.73
CA ILE A 26 10.27 -3.39 -2.26
C ILE A 26 9.77 -3.56 -3.70
N THR A 27 10.56 -4.21 -4.55
CA THR A 27 10.20 -4.46 -5.95
C THR A 27 8.94 -5.32 -6.06
N ILE A 28 8.87 -6.41 -5.30
CA ILE A 28 7.67 -7.26 -5.26
C ILE A 28 6.46 -6.47 -4.78
N GLY A 29 6.61 -5.63 -3.75
CA GLY A 29 5.54 -4.76 -3.27
C GLY A 29 5.01 -3.81 -4.35
N ALA A 30 5.91 -3.17 -5.10
CA ALA A 30 5.53 -2.30 -6.22
C ALA A 30 4.80 -3.07 -7.33
N LEU A 31 5.28 -4.27 -7.68
CA LEU A 31 4.66 -5.13 -8.69
C LEU A 31 3.27 -5.63 -8.27
N VAL A 32 3.07 -5.97 -7.00
CA VAL A 32 1.75 -6.38 -6.47
C VAL A 32 0.73 -5.26 -6.66
N VAL A 33 1.12 -4.00 -6.39
CA VAL A 33 0.23 -2.86 -6.61
C VAL A 33 0.00 -2.61 -8.10
N ALA A 34 1.02 -2.76 -8.95
CA ALA A 34 0.90 -2.64 -10.40
C ALA A 34 -0.07 -3.68 -11.00
N VAL A 35 -0.01 -4.92 -10.53
CA VAL A 35 -0.96 -5.97 -10.94
C VAL A 35 -2.37 -5.66 -10.43
N ALA A 36 -2.53 -5.23 -9.19
CA ALA A 36 -3.82 -4.84 -8.61
C ALA A 36 -4.44 -3.63 -9.34
N ALA A 37 -3.62 -2.77 -9.94
CA ALA A 37 -4.07 -1.64 -10.76
C ALA A 37 -4.75 -2.08 -12.07
N GLN A 38 -4.47 -3.27 -12.58
CA GLN A 38 -5.07 -3.76 -13.82
C GLN A 38 -6.52 -4.26 -13.59
N VAL A 39 -6.89 -4.55 -12.34
CA VAL A 39 -8.27 -4.87 -12.00
C VAL A 39 -9.01 -3.56 -11.77
N THR A 40 -9.66 -3.08 -12.81
CA THR A 40 -10.37 -1.79 -12.83
C THR A 40 -11.81 -1.97 -13.23
N VAL A 41 -12.71 -1.27 -12.54
CA VAL A 41 -14.13 -1.18 -12.88
C VAL A 41 -14.48 0.29 -13.06
N PRO A 42 -14.90 0.69 -14.27
CA PRO A 42 -15.36 2.06 -14.49
C PRO A 42 -16.63 2.33 -13.68
N VAL A 43 -16.69 3.50 -13.06
CA VAL A 43 -17.86 3.92 -12.28
C VAL A 43 -18.54 5.09 -13.00
N PRO A 44 -19.82 4.99 -13.39
CA PRO A 44 -20.46 5.91 -14.33
C PRO A 44 -20.50 7.39 -13.91
N PHE A 45 -20.41 7.66 -12.63
CA PHE A 45 -20.63 9.02 -12.08
C PHE A 45 -19.34 9.69 -11.57
N THR A 46 -18.18 9.12 -11.84
CA THR A 46 -16.90 9.65 -11.38
C THR A 46 -15.80 9.43 -12.43
N PRO A 47 -14.87 10.38 -12.56
CA PRO A 47 -13.69 10.18 -13.42
C PRO A 47 -12.65 9.22 -12.82
N VAL A 48 -12.88 8.71 -11.61
CA VAL A 48 -11.96 7.85 -10.88
C VAL A 48 -12.45 6.40 -10.98
N PRO A 49 -11.68 5.46 -11.56
CA PRO A 49 -12.09 4.06 -11.62
C PRO A 49 -11.97 3.39 -10.25
N MET A 50 -12.83 2.42 -9.97
CA MET A 50 -12.67 1.52 -8.83
C MET A 50 -11.60 0.48 -9.16
N THR A 51 -10.60 0.31 -8.29
CA THR A 51 -9.51 -0.64 -8.50
C THR A 51 -9.25 -1.50 -7.25
N LEU A 52 -8.43 -2.55 -7.40
CA LEU A 52 -7.89 -3.29 -6.25
C LEU A 52 -6.63 -2.65 -5.65
N GLN A 53 -6.13 -1.55 -6.21
CA GLN A 53 -4.93 -0.87 -5.71
C GLN A 53 -4.97 -0.55 -4.21
N PRO A 54 -6.05 0.07 -3.66
CA PRO A 54 -6.10 0.37 -2.24
C PRO A 54 -5.91 -0.87 -1.35
N LEU A 55 -6.51 -2.01 -1.71
CA LEU A 55 -6.29 -3.27 -1.01
C LEU A 55 -4.80 -3.66 -1.01
N ALA A 56 -4.15 -3.62 -2.19
CA ALA A 56 -2.74 -3.97 -2.33
C ALA A 56 -1.83 -3.01 -1.54
N VAL A 57 -2.12 -1.71 -1.55
CA VAL A 57 -1.40 -0.68 -0.76
C VAL A 57 -1.40 -1.01 0.73
N LEU A 58 -2.58 -1.33 1.28
CA LEU A 58 -2.74 -1.70 2.69
C LEU A 58 -1.96 -2.97 3.03
N VAL A 59 -2.06 -4.00 2.19
CA VAL A 59 -1.36 -5.29 2.39
C VAL A 59 0.15 -5.10 2.32
N VAL A 60 0.66 -4.42 1.29
CA VAL A 60 2.09 -4.13 1.12
C VAL A 60 2.63 -3.33 2.32
N GLY A 61 1.94 -2.28 2.73
CA GLY A 61 2.29 -1.49 3.91
C GLY A 61 2.33 -2.36 5.17
N GLY A 62 1.28 -3.14 5.39
CA GLY A 62 1.16 -4.04 6.52
C GLY A 62 2.26 -5.09 6.60
N LEU A 63 2.69 -5.66 5.49
CA LEU A 63 3.71 -6.72 5.45
C LEU A 63 5.14 -6.19 5.49
N LEU A 64 5.43 -5.10 4.75
CA LEU A 64 6.78 -4.55 4.64
C LEU A 64 7.13 -3.56 5.77
N GLY A 65 6.14 -3.13 6.55
CA GLY A 65 6.30 -2.08 7.55
C GLY A 65 6.40 -0.68 6.93
N ALA A 66 6.47 0.35 7.79
CA ALA A 66 6.36 1.75 7.35
C ALA A 66 7.37 2.13 6.26
N ALA A 67 8.67 1.93 6.52
CA ALA A 67 9.71 2.30 5.56
C ALA A 67 9.68 1.46 4.27
N GLY A 68 9.33 0.15 4.38
CA GLY A 68 9.23 -0.73 3.21
C GLY A 68 8.01 -0.42 2.36
N GLY A 69 6.87 -0.19 3.00
CA GLY A 69 5.65 0.21 2.33
C GLY A 69 5.81 1.55 1.61
N LEU A 70 6.36 2.56 2.31
CA LEU A 70 6.67 3.86 1.71
C LEU A 70 7.55 3.69 0.46
N ALA A 71 8.66 2.95 0.58
CA ALA A 71 9.60 2.75 -0.52
C ALA A 71 8.95 2.00 -1.70
N ALA A 72 8.18 0.93 -1.44
CA ALA A 72 7.50 0.17 -2.49
C ALA A 72 6.51 1.03 -3.28
N LEU A 73 5.70 1.84 -2.60
CA LEU A 73 4.71 2.69 -3.25
C LEU A 73 5.34 3.92 -3.93
N THR A 74 6.45 4.44 -3.40
CA THR A 74 7.23 5.46 -4.09
C THR A 74 7.86 4.89 -5.37
N THR A 75 8.39 3.66 -5.32
CA THR A 75 8.91 2.95 -6.49
C THR A 75 7.79 2.73 -7.53
N TYR A 76 6.61 2.26 -7.11
CA TYR A 76 5.45 2.11 -7.99
C TYR A 76 5.09 3.42 -8.70
N LEU A 77 5.01 4.54 -7.97
CA LEU A 77 4.75 5.86 -8.54
C LEU A 77 5.83 6.27 -9.54
N ALA A 78 7.11 6.10 -9.17
CA ALA A 78 8.24 6.44 -10.05
C ALA A 78 8.18 5.66 -11.36
N LEU A 79 7.90 4.36 -11.33
CA LEU A 79 7.75 3.52 -12.52
C LEU A 79 6.64 4.06 -13.43
N GLY A 80 5.47 4.38 -12.87
CA GLY A 80 4.36 4.94 -13.65
C GLY A 80 4.66 6.32 -14.24
N LEU A 81 5.34 7.20 -13.48
CA LEU A 81 5.77 8.51 -13.96
C LEU A 81 6.80 8.41 -15.09
N LEU A 82 7.68 7.41 -15.04
CA LEU A 82 8.66 7.12 -16.09
C LEU A 82 8.06 6.49 -17.36
N GLY A 83 6.74 6.27 -17.38
CA GLY A 83 6.03 5.80 -18.57
C GLY A 83 5.76 4.29 -18.59
N LEU A 84 6.08 3.54 -17.54
CA LEU A 84 5.69 2.12 -17.47
C LEU A 84 4.17 2.01 -17.26
N PRO A 85 3.48 1.09 -17.95
CA PRO A 85 2.01 0.95 -17.90
C PRO A 85 1.54 0.25 -16.62
N VAL A 86 1.85 0.85 -15.45
CA VAL A 86 1.59 0.29 -14.12
C VAL A 86 0.39 0.91 -13.40
N PHE A 87 -0.14 2.04 -13.90
CA PHE A 87 -1.34 2.66 -13.33
C PHE A 87 -2.62 1.95 -13.80
N ALA A 88 -3.76 2.40 -13.31
CA ALA A 88 -5.06 1.78 -13.58
C ALA A 88 -5.32 1.59 -15.08
N GLY A 89 -5.70 0.36 -15.49
CA GLY A 89 -5.97 0.05 -16.88
C GLY A 89 -4.77 0.11 -17.82
N GLY A 90 -3.55 -0.12 -17.33
CA GLY A 90 -2.33 -0.09 -18.13
C GLY A 90 -1.86 1.32 -18.51
N SER A 91 -2.35 2.34 -17.81
CA SER A 91 -1.97 3.72 -18.06
C SER A 91 -0.65 4.11 -17.37
N SER A 92 -0.09 5.27 -17.75
CA SER A 92 1.19 5.78 -17.24
C SER A 92 1.33 7.30 -17.47
N GLY A 93 2.39 7.87 -16.90
CA GLY A 93 2.80 9.25 -17.15
C GLY A 93 2.25 10.26 -16.16
N VAL A 94 2.82 11.45 -16.21
CA VAL A 94 2.53 12.57 -15.31
C VAL A 94 1.06 13.00 -15.37
N VAL A 95 0.40 12.83 -16.51
CA VAL A 95 -1.01 13.20 -16.72
C VAL A 95 -1.94 12.55 -15.69
N HIS A 96 -1.64 11.33 -15.23
CA HIS A 96 -2.43 10.64 -14.21
C HIS A 96 -2.21 11.20 -12.81
N VAL A 97 -1.03 11.76 -12.55
CA VAL A 97 -0.71 12.39 -11.25
C VAL A 97 -1.29 13.80 -11.15
N ILE A 98 -1.33 14.57 -12.23
CA ILE A 98 -1.97 15.89 -12.25
C ILE A 98 -3.49 15.81 -12.49
N GLY A 99 -3.99 14.67 -12.97
CA GLY A 99 -5.40 14.42 -13.27
C GLY A 99 -6.24 13.99 -12.05
N PRO A 100 -7.49 13.56 -12.28
CA PRO A 100 -8.45 13.23 -11.22
C PRO A 100 -8.03 12.12 -10.26
N THR A 101 -7.14 11.22 -10.69
CA THR A 101 -6.66 10.07 -9.89
C THR A 101 -5.41 10.38 -9.09
N GLY A 102 -4.74 11.50 -9.35
CA GLY A 102 -3.40 11.76 -8.84
C GLY A 102 -3.32 11.88 -7.32
N GLY A 103 -4.31 12.50 -6.68
CA GLY A 103 -4.33 12.62 -5.23
C GLY A 103 -4.39 11.26 -4.52
N TYR A 104 -5.09 10.29 -5.11
CA TYR A 104 -5.08 8.90 -4.61
C TYR A 104 -3.70 8.27 -4.78
N LEU A 105 -3.10 8.42 -5.96
CA LEU A 105 -1.77 7.88 -6.26
C LEU A 105 -0.71 8.46 -5.33
N LEU A 106 -0.72 9.77 -5.12
CA LEU A 106 0.22 10.47 -4.22
C LEU A 106 0.02 10.10 -2.75
N ALA A 107 -1.19 9.72 -2.35
CA ALA A 107 -1.49 9.27 -1.01
C ALA A 107 -1.04 7.82 -0.73
N PHE A 108 -0.83 6.97 -1.75
CA PHE A 108 -0.48 5.56 -1.58
C PHE A 108 0.79 5.33 -0.75
N PRO A 109 1.92 6.02 -0.98
CA PRO A 109 3.12 5.86 -0.14
C PRO A 109 2.85 6.18 1.32
N VAL A 110 2.10 7.25 1.59
CA VAL A 110 1.75 7.66 2.95
C VAL A 110 0.82 6.64 3.60
N ALA A 111 -0.20 6.17 2.88
CA ALA A 111 -1.14 5.16 3.38
C ALA A 111 -0.43 3.83 3.70
N ALA A 112 0.48 3.37 2.84
CA ALA A 112 1.29 2.18 3.10
C ALA A 112 2.18 2.36 4.34
N ALA A 113 2.79 3.54 4.51
CA ALA A 113 3.58 3.85 5.70
C ALA A 113 2.73 3.85 6.98
N VAL A 114 1.53 4.44 6.93
CA VAL A 114 0.56 4.45 8.06
C VAL A 114 0.15 3.03 8.43
N THR A 115 -0.25 2.21 7.46
CA THR A 115 -0.58 0.81 7.71
C THR A 115 0.60 0.08 8.34
N GLY A 116 1.79 0.24 7.77
CA GLY A 116 3.00 -0.43 8.24
C GLY A 116 3.45 -0.01 9.64
N ALA A 117 3.26 1.27 10.00
CA ALA A 117 3.60 1.81 11.31
C ALA A 117 2.63 1.31 12.40
N LEU A 118 1.33 1.38 12.11
CA LEU A 118 0.28 1.10 13.09
C LEU A 118 -0.02 -0.40 13.21
N ALA A 119 -0.05 -1.11 12.08
CA ALA A 119 -0.24 -2.56 12.04
C ALA A 119 1.05 -3.33 12.32
N GLY A 120 1.92 -2.90 13.21
CA GLY A 120 3.19 -3.54 13.52
C GLY A 120 3.12 -5.09 13.64
N ARG A 121 4.28 -5.77 13.64
CA ARG A 121 4.37 -7.26 13.58
C ARG A 121 3.60 -8.01 14.66
N SER A 122 3.34 -7.41 15.80
CA SER A 122 2.60 -7.97 16.94
C SER A 122 1.17 -7.45 17.07
N ALA A 123 0.67 -6.65 16.12
CA ALA A 123 -0.65 -6.07 16.20
C ALA A 123 -1.75 -7.15 16.09
N GLY A 124 -2.71 -7.10 16.99
CA GLY A 124 -3.92 -7.92 16.92
C GLY A 124 -4.92 -7.42 15.85
N VAL A 125 -6.04 -8.12 15.74
CA VAL A 125 -7.08 -7.87 14.71
C VAL A 125 -7.55 -6.42 14.73
N LEU A 126 -8.01 -5.91 15.88
CA LEU A 126 -8.56 -4.56 16.00
C LEU A 126 -7.56 -3.48 15.59
N ARG A 127 -6.32 -3.58 16.08
CA ARG A 127 -5.28 -2.62 15.73
C ARG A 127 -4.94 -2.63 14.24
N THR A 128 -4.89 -3.83 13.61
CA THR A 128 -4.65 -3.95 12.17
C THR A 128 -5.82 -3.40 11.38
N LEU A 129 -7.05 -3.67 11.80
CA LEU A 129 -8.27 -3.13 11.17
C LEU A 129 -8.28 -1.59 11.21
N LEU A 130 -8.03 -0.99 12.36
CA LEU A 130 -7.97 0.46 12.53
C LEU A 130 -6.84 1.09 11.70
N ALA A 131 -5.68 0.44 11.62
CA ALA A 131 -4.58 0.87 10.78
C ALA A 131 -4.97 0.90 9.29
N CYS A 132 -5.63 -0.16 8.80
CA CYS A 132 -6.14 -0.25 7.43
C CYS A 132 -7.22 0.80 7.16
N ALA A 133 -8.15 1.01 8.10
CA ALA A 133 -9.20 2.01 7.97
C ALA A 133 -8.63 3.45 7.91
N LEU A 134 -7.66 3.77 8.78
CA LEU A 134 -7.00 5.07 8.76
C LEU A 134 -6.22 5.28 7.47
N ALA A 135 -5.49 4.29 7.00
CA ALA A 135 -4.76 4.37 5.74
C ALA A 135 -5.70 4.54 4.53
N MET A 136 -6.86 3.87 4.54
CA MET A 136 -7.92 4.08 3.53
C MET A 136 -8.43 5.52 3.57
N ALA A 137 -8.65 6.08 4.77
CA ALA A 137 -9.05 7.48 4.92
C ALA A 137 -7.98 8.46 4.35
N VAL A 138 -6.68 8.15 4.53
CA VAL A 138 -5.58 8.93 3.92
C VAL A 138 -5.66 8.89 2.39
N ILE A 139 -5.93 7.72 1.79
CA ILE A 139 -6.10 7.58 0.34
C ILE A 139 -7.23 8.47 -0.16
N HIS A 140 -8.39 8.39 0.48
CA HIS A 140 -9.54 9.22 0.10
C HIS A 140 -9.33 10.71 0.34
N ALA A 141 -8.69 11.08 1.45
CA ALA A 141 -8.37 12.48 1.72
C ALA A 141 -7.51 13.09 0.60
N GLY A 142 -6.48 12.38 0.15
CA GLY A 142 -5.66 12.82 -0.98
C GLY A 142 -6.46 12.93 -2.29
N GLY A 143 -7.25 11.91 -2.62
CA GLY A 143 -8.05 11.87 -3.84
C GLY A 143 -9.14 12.95 -3.89
N VAL A 144 -9.92 13.08 -2.81
CA VAL A 144 -10.98 14.09 -2.71
C VAL A 144 -10.39 15.51 -2.70
N ALA A 145 -9.25 15.72 -2.02
CA ALA A 145 -8.58 17.01 -2.03
C ALA A 145 -8.18 17.42 -3.47
N GLN A 146 -7.59 16.52 -4.23
CA GLN A 146 -7.23 16.82 -5.62
C GLN A 146 -8.46 17.05 -6.51
N LEU A 147 -9.49 16.24 -6.39
CA LEU A 147 -10.75 16.46 -7.11
C LEU A 147 -11.38 17.82 -6.78
N ALA A 148 -11.32 18.23 -5.52
CA ALA A 148 -11.81 19.55 -5.09
C ALA A 148 -10.97 20.68 -5.69
N LEU A 149 -9.66 20.55 -5.76
CA LEU A 149 -8.76 21.52 -6.39
C LEU A 149 -9.02 21.65 -7.89
N LEU A 150 -9.23 20.54 -8.60
CA LEU A 150 -9.48 20.52 -10.04
C LEU A 150 -10.88 21.04 -10.41
N GLY A 151 -11.89 20.68 -9.61
CA GLY A 151 -13.29 21.01 -9.89
C GLY A 151 -13.83 22.23 -9.16
N GLY A 152 -13.08 22.83 -8.23
CA GLY A 152 -13.50 24.00 -7.46
C GLY A 152 -14.69 23.78 -6.50
N ASN A 153 -15.16 22.53 -6.34
CA ASN A 153 -16.33 22.21 -5.54
C ASN A 153 -16.06 21.01 -4.60
N PRO A 154 -15.76 21.23 -3.31
CA PRO A 154 -15.48 20.17 -2.35
C PRO A 154 -16.63 19.18 -2.14
N ALA A 155 -17.88 19.63 -2.18
CA ALA A 155 -19.03 18.77 -2.00
C ALA A 155 -19.22 17.81 -3.19
N ALA A 156 -19.01 18.29 -4.42
CA ALA A 156 -19.01 17.46 -5.61
C ALA A 156 -17.83 16.47 -5.59
N ALA A 157 -16.63 16.92 -5.21
CA ALA A 157 -15.46 16.09 -5.07
C ALA A 157 -15.68 14.94 -4.08
N PHE A 158 -16.29 15.20 -2.93
CA PHE A 158 -16.63 14.18 -1.95
C PHE A 158 -17.64 13.15 -2.52
N ARG A 159 -18.68 13.61 -3.20
CA ARG A 159 -19.69 12.74 -3.82
C ARG A 159 -19.09 11.85 -4.91
N MET A 160 -18.16 12.34 -5.70
CA MET A 160 -17.52 11.59 -6.78
C MET A 160 -16.32 10.77 -6.31
N GLY A 161 -15.56 11.27 -5.35
CA GLY A 161 -14.29 10.68 -4.93
C GLY A 161 -14.36 9.75 -3.71
N PHE A 162 -15.47 9.77 -2.94
CA PHE A 162 -15.61 8.95 -1.74
C PHE A 162 -16.85 8.05 -1.78
N VAL A 163 -18.02 8.62 -2.03
CA VAL A 163 -19.30 7.92 -1.86
C VAL A 163 -19.39 6.61 -2.68
N PRO A 164 -19.03 6.56 -3.98
CA PRO A 164 -19.13 5.35 -4.78
C PRO A 164 -18.22 4.22 -4.33
N PHE A 165 -17.13 4.55 -3.63
CA PHE A 165 -16.09 3.59 -3.22
C PHE A 165 -16.33 3.02 -1.83
N PHE A 166 -17.09 3.70 -0.99
CA PHE A 166 -17.23 3.42 0.45
C PHE A 166 -17.53 1.95 0.77
N THR A 167 -18.55 1.37 0.13
CA THR A 167 -18.92 -0.03 0.38
C THR A 167 -17.83 -1.02 -0.03
N GLY A 168 -17.22 -0.80 -1.20
CA GLY A 168 -16.11 -1.62 -1.68
C GLY A 168 -14.87 -1.49 -0.80
N ASP A 169 -14.64 -0.33 -0.24
CA ASP A 169 -13.48 -0.06 0.61
C ASP A 169 -13.61 -0.66 2.01
N LEU A 170 -14.83 -0.77 2.55
CA LEU A 170 -15.06 -1.54 3.77
C LEU A 170 -14.67 -3.02 3.59
N LEU A 171 -15.02 -3.61 2.45
CA LEU A 171 -14.59 -4.96 2.11
C LEU A 171 -13.07 -5.06 1.96
N LYS A 172 -12.45 -4.11 1.26
CA LYS A 172 -10.98 -4.08 1.10
C LYS A 172 -10.25 -3.94 2.43
N VAL A 173 -10.73 -3.13 3.36
CA VAL A 173 -10.17 -2.98 4.70
C VAL A 173 -10.27 -4.29 5.48
N GLY A 174 -11.41 -4.97 5.44
CA GLY A 174 -11.59 -6.29 6.06
C GLY A 174 -10.65 -7.35 5.47
N LEU A 175 -10.62 -7.43 4.12
CA LEU A 175 -9.74 -8.36 3.39
C LEU A 175 -8.25 -8.07 3.64
N ALA A 176 -7.84 -6.79 3.62
CA ALA A 176 -6.46 -6.41 3.94
C ALA A 176 -6.07 -6.86 5.34
N THR A 177 -6.94 -6.63 6.32
CA THR A 177 -6.72 -7.07 7.71
C THR A 177 -6.52 -8.58 7.78
N ALA A 178 -7.41 -9.36 7.17
CA ALA A 178 -7.32 -10.82 7.15
C ALA A 178 -6.04 -11.32 6.46
N LEU A 179 -5.69 -10.74 5.29
CA LEU A 179 -4.49 -11.09 4.54
C LEU A 179 -3.21 -10.77 5.32
N ILE A 180 -3.12 -9.58 5.93
CA ILE A 180 -1.96 -9.18 6.73
C ILE A 180 -1.75 -10.15 7.89
N LEU A 181 -2.79 -10.49 8.63
CA LEU A 181 -2.70 -11.39 9.78
C LEU A 181 -2.40 -12.83 9.36
N GLY A 182 -3.09 -13.33 8.33
CA GLY A 182 -2.90 -14.69 7.82
C GLY A 182 -1.50 -14.92 7.23
N LEU A 183 -0.95 -13.98 6.48
CA LEU A 183 0.40 -14.10 5.93
C LEU A 183 1.48 -14.00 7.01
N ARG A 184 1.28 -13.15 8.01
CA ARG A 184 2.21 -13.05 9.15
C ARG A 184 2.25 -14.31 10.01
N SER A 185 1.09 -14.96 10.24
CA SER A 185 1.04 -16.19 11.02
C SER A 185 1.80 -17.33 10.33
N ARG A 186 1.71 -17.44 9.01
CA ARG A 186 2.45 -18.44 8.23
C ARG A 186 3.96 -18.25 8.30
N VAL A 187 4.44 -17.01 8.22
CA VAL A 187 5.88 -16.72 8.33
C VAL A 187 6.42 -17.03 9.73
N ARG A 188 5.61 -16.84 10.79
CA ARG A 188 6.01 -17.17 12.17
C ARG A 188 6.03 -18.68 12.44
N GLY A 189 5.16 -19.45 11.82
CA GLY A 189 5.09 -20.90 12.00
C GLY A 189 6.16 -21.68 11.20
N ALA A 190 6.86 -21.02 10.27
CA ALA A 190 7.91 -21.62 9.45
C ALA A 190 9.34 -21.40 10.01
N ASN A 191 9.49 -20.64 11.11
CA ASN A 191 10.75 -20.41 11.84
C ASN A 191 10.70 -21.05 13.23
#